data_ca1308910d1b34f93909bfe835c6412c
#
_entry.id   ca1308910d1b34f93909bfe835c6412c
#
_cell.length_a   1.000
_cell.length_b   1.000
_cell.length_c   1.000
_cell.angle_alpha   90.00
_cell.angle_beta   90.00
_cell.angle_gamma   90.00
#
_symmetry.space_group_name_H-M   'P 1'
#
loop_
_entity.id
_entity.type
_entity.pdbx_description
1 polymer ?
#
loop_
_entity_poly.entity_id
_entity_poly.type
_entity_poly.pdbx_seq_one_letter_code
_entity_poly.pdbx_strand_id
1 'polypeptide(L)'
;MLRIADAFPDNMKKQKECRDKIWIASNYLVSLVNNVLNMNRLENSTIELSEKPFDLIDLLMEIIAMTNIQIDAQGLHSVVDWKPGYINHRYLIGSEEGISRILLNLNSNAIKYNKKGGTVYCRCKELRCDGETAWFEFVTEDTGIGMEEEFLRHAFEPYTQEQHISLNSINGVGLGLTIVKKTVALMGGTIQVESKINEGTRYTIVLPFKVDHHPKIDDDPKEHLSLKGKKALLAEDNNLNMEIARFQLEQEEIEVFTASNGKEAVEMFEASQPGFYDIILMDIMMPVMDGLEATRRIRSMNRRDAMTIPIVAMSANAFQEDVEKSLAAGLNEHLTKPLDEKKLTETMKKYLGNKMR
;
A
#
# COMPACT_ATOMS: atom_id res chain seq x y z
N MET A 1 -25.65 13.37 4.84
CA MET A 1 -24.96 13.11 6.10
C MET A 1 -24.45 14.40 6.74
N LEU A 2 -23.72 15.27 6.04
CA LEU A 2 -23.26 16.55 6.59
C LEU A 2 -24.42 17.39 7.15
N ARG A 3 -25.49 17.60 6.38
CA ARG A 3 -26.69 18.33 6.86
C ARG A 3 -27.35 17.72 8.10
N ILE A 4 -27.22 16.40 8.28
CA ILE A 4 -27.75 15.70 9.49
C ILE A 4 -26.80 15.96 10.66
N ALA A 5 -25.48 15.95 10.44
CA ALA A 5 -24.51 16.29 11.46
C ALA A 5 -24.70 17.73 11.95
N ASP A 6 -24.90 18.67 11.03
CA ASP A 6 -25.15 20.09 11.33
C ASP A 6 -26.45 20.29 12.15
N ALA A 7 -27.47 19.47 11.91
CA ALA A 7 -28.75 19.53 12.62
C ALA A 7 -28.69 19.02 14.09
N PHE A 8 -27.61 18.31 14.45
CA PHE A 8 -27.42 17.75 15.80
C PHE A 8 -26.01 17.99 16.33
N PRO A 9 -25.56 19.26 16.47
CA PRO A 9 -24.17 19.59 16.81
C PRO A 9 -23.71 19.01 18.16
N ASP A 10 -24.59 18.94 19.14
CA ASP A 10 -24.27 18.49 20.51
C ASP A 10 -24.49 16.99 20.73
N ASN A 11 -24.94 16.25 19.73
CA ASN A 11 -25.19 14.82 19.86
C ASN A 11 -24.00 14.00 19.36
N MET A 12 -23.04 13.74 20.25
CA MET A 12 -21.80 13.00 19.96
C MET A 12 -22.03 11.63 19.27
N LYS A 13 -23.10 10.92 19.63
CA LYS A 13 -23.41 9.63 19.01
C LYS A 13 -23.82 9.79 17.55
N LYS A 14 -24.74 10.74 17.26
CA LYS A 14 -25.15 11.06 15.88
C LYS A 14 -24.00 11.63 15.06
N GLN A 15 -23.16 12.46 15.66
CA GLN A 15 -21.97 13.00 15.03
C GLN A 15 -21.01 11.87 14.61
N LYS A 16 -20.76 10.91 15.51
CA LYS A 16 -19.94 9.72 15.17
C LYS A 16 -20.56 8.90 14.05
N GLU A 17 -21.85 8.57 14.13
CA GLU A 17 -22.54 7.83 13.08
C GLU A 17 -22.50 8.53 11.72
N CYS A 18 -22.59 9.86 11.69
CA CYS A 18 -22.47 10.63 10.45
C CYS A 18 -21.05 10.58 9.88
N ARG A 19 -20.04 10.77 10.73
CA ARG A 19 -18.62 10.65 10.30
C ARG A 19 -18.30 9.27 9.74
N ASP A 20 -18.70 8.22 10.44
CA ASP A 20 -18.49 6.83 10.02
C ASP A 20 -19.14 6.57 8.65
N LYS A 21 -20.37 7.06 8.44
CA LYS A 21 -21.06 6.92 7.16
C LYS A 21 -20.44 7.77 6.03
N ILE A 22 -19.95 8.98 6.33
CA ILE A 22 -19.22 9.81 5.35
C ILE A 22 -17.92 9.11 4.96
N TRP A 23 -17.18 8.59 5.93
CA TRP A 23 -15.92 7.88 5.71
C TRP A 23 -16.13 6.64 4.81
N ILE A 24 -17.15 5.82 5.13
CA ILE A 24 -17.53 4.65 4.31
C ILE A 24 -17.89 5.09 2.87
N ALA A 25 -18.69 6.14 2.70
CA ALA A 25 -19.09 6.63 1.39
C ALA A 25 -17.90 7.21 0.60
N SER A 26 -16.98 7.90 1.25
CA SER A 26 -15.77 8.45 0.61
C SER A 26 -14.85 7.33 0.14
N ASN A 27 -14.59 6.33 0.98
CA ASN A 27 -13.77 5.18 0.60
C ASN A 27 -14.41 4.38 -0.55
N TYR A 28 -15.73 4.27 -0.55
CA TYR A 28 -16.46 3.64 -1.65
C TYR A 28 -16.28 4.41 -2.97
N LEU A 29 -16.38 5.75 -2.94
CA LEU A 29 -16.16 6.59 -4.13
C LEU A 29 -14.72 6.47 -4.64
N VAL A 30 -13.73 6.49 -3.76
CA VAL A 30 -12.31 6.31 -4.13
C VAL A 30 -12.10 4.93 -4.77
N SER A 31 -12.68 3.88 -4.19
CA SER A 31 -12.62 2.52 -4.74
C SER A 31 -13.30 2.44 -6.11
N LEU A 32 -14.46 3.09 -6.29
CA LEU A 32 -15.17 3.20 -7.58
C LEU A 32 -14.30 3.84 -8.66
N VAL A 33 -13.75 5.02 -8.35
CA VAL A 33 -12.89 5.77 -9.29
C VAL A 33 -11.68 4.94 -9.68
N ASN A 34 -11.00 4.32 -8.71
CA ASN A 34 -9.83 3.48 -8.95
C ASN A 34 -10.19 2.25 -9.81
N ASN A 35 -11.33 1.62 -9.55
CA ASN A 35 -11.78 0.47 -10.33
C ASN A 35 -12.14 0.85 -11.78
N VAL A 36 -12.80 1.99 -11.99
CA VAL A 36 -13.12 2.51 -13.33
C VAL A 36 -11.85 2.90 -14.08
N LEU A 37 -10.90 3.57 -13.43
CA LEU A 37 -9.61 3.91 -14.01
C LEU A 37 -8.81 2.66 -14.38
N ASN A 38 -8.78 1.67 -13.52
CA ASN A 38 -8.13 0.38 -13.79
C ASN A 38 -8.81 -0.36 -14.94
N MET A 39 -10.14 -0.34 -15.02
CA MET A 39 -10.88 -0.96 -16.11
C MET A 39 -10.59 -0.28 -17.45
N ASN A 40 -10.64 1.07 -17.50
CA ASN A 40 -10.29 1.83 -18.72
C ASN A 40 -8.85 1.55 -19.17
N ARG A 41 -7.91 1.44 -18.25
CA ARG A 41 -6.51 1.08 -18.56
C ARG A 41 -6.42 -0.34 -19.13
N LEU A 42 -7.19 -1.30 -18.56
CA LEU A 42 -7.26 -2.69 -19.03
C LEU A 42 -7.93 -2.82 -20.40
N GLU A 43 -8.92 -1.98 -20.74
CA GLU A 43 -9.61 -2.00 -22.04
C GLU A 43 -8.79 -1.37 -23.16
N ASN A 44 -8.04 -0.32 -22.84
CA ASN A 44 -7.23 0.40 -23.84
C ASN A 44 -5.87 -0.25 -24.12
N SER A 45 -5.61 -1.47 -23.65
CA SER A 45 -4.34 -2.21 -23.82
C SER A 45 -3.08 -1.43 -23.39
N THR A 46 -3.23 -0.42 -22.51
CA THR A 46 -2.14 0.45 -22.06
C THR A 46 -1.48 0.00 -20.76
N ILE A 47 -1.90 -1.15 -20.21
CA ILE A 47 -1.20 -1.73 -19.07
C ILE A 47 -0.03 -2.57 -19.60
N GLU A 48 1.12 -1.94 -19.69
CA GLU A 48 2.37 -2.67 -19.66
C GLU A 48 2.59 -3.13 -18.21
N LEU A 49 2.45 -4.44 -17.99
CA LEU A 49 2.85 -5.03 -16.72
C LEU A 49 4.37 -4.86 -16.62
N SER A 50 4.81 -4.06 -15.67
CA SER A 50 6.24 -3.84 -15.44
C SER A 50 6.89 -5.14 -14.99
N GLU A 51 7.64 -5.80 -15.86
CA GLU A 51 8.47 -6.96 -15.48
C GLU A 51 9.73 -6.46 -14.77
N LYS A 52 9.80 -6.72 -13.45
CA LYS A 52 10.95 -6.37 -12.60
C LYS A 52 11.37 -7.59 -11.77
N PRO A 53 12.64 -7.67 -11.36
CA PRO A 53 13.05 -8.62 -10.34
C PRO A 53 12.32 -8.34 -9.03
N PHE A 54 11.82 -9.39 -8.38
CA PHE A 54 11.17 -9.32 -7.08
C PHE A 54 11.37 -10.61 -6.29
N ASP A 55 11.17 -10.54 -4.97
CA ASP A 55 11.15 -11.67 -4.07
C ASP A 55 9.71 -12.09 -3.80
N LEU A 56 9.32 -13.27 -4.28
CA LEU A 56 7.96 -13.78 -4.12
C LEU A 56 7.57 -13.98 -2.65
N ILE A 57 8.53 -14.40 -1.81
CA ILE A 57 8.25 -14.66 -0.39
C ILE A 57 7.97 -13.35 0.33
N ASP A 58 8.79 -12.33 0.11
CA ASP A 58 8.61 -11.02 0.72
C ASP A 58 7.26 -10.41 0.30
N LEU A 59 6.92 -10.47 -0.99
CA LEU A 59 5.63 -10.02 -1.52
C LEU A 59 4.44 -10.74 -0.86
N LEU A 60 4.51 -12.06 -0.72
CA LEU A 60 3.44 -12.83 -0.09
C LEU A 60 3.29 -12.47 1.39
N MET A 61 4.39 -12.27 2.12
CA MET A 61 4.37 -11.85 3.52
C MET A 61 3.67 -10.50 3.69
N GLU A 62 3.93 -9.54 2.81
CA GLU A 62 3.26 -8.23 2.82
C GLU A 62 1.75 -8.34 2.59
N ILE A 63 1.36 -9.10 1.55
CA ILE A 63 -0.07 -9.31 1.24
C ILE A 63 -0.79 -9.99 2.41
N ILE A 64 -0.16 -10.99 3.04
CA ILE A 64 -0.72 -11.68 4.21
C ILE A 64 -0.85 -10.74 5.39
N ALA A 65 0.15 -9.91 5.67
CA ALA A 65 0.08 -8.94 6.78
C ALA A 65 -1.08 -7.97 6.59
N MET A 66 -1.24 -7.38 5.39
CA MET A 66 -2.37 -6.51 5.06
C MET A 66 -3.72 -7.21 5.18
N THR A 67 -3.79 -8.46 4.75
CA THR A 67 -5.01 -9.27 4.77
C THR A 67 -5.40 -9.64 6.20
N ASN A 68 -4.45 -10.00 7.05
CA ASN A 68 -4.70 -10.41 8.44
C ASN A 68 -5.31 -9.27 9.28
N ILE A 69 -4.88 -8.02 9.07
CA ILE A 69 -5.50 -6.85 9.73
C ILE A 69 -7.02 -6.81 9.46
N GLN A 70 -7.43 -7.08 8.22
CA GLN A 70 -8.84 -7.08 7.84
C GLN A 70 -9.60 -8.30 8.37
N ILE A 71 -8.95 -9.47 8.37
CA ILE A 71 -9.48 -10.73 8.90
C ILE A 71 -9.80 -10.57 10.40
N ASP A 72 -8.84 -10.06 11.18
CA ASP A 72 -8.99 -9.82 12.62
C ASP A 72 -10.09 -8.81 12.91
N ALA A 73 -10.17 -7.71 12.15
CA ALA A 73 -11.20 -6.69 12.28
C ALA A 73 -12.63 -7.23 12.03
N GLN A 74 -12.77 -8.28 11.22
CA GLN A 74 -14.05 -8.95 10.91
C GLN A 74 -14.32 -10.17 11.82
N GLY A 75 -13.40 -10.51 12.72
CA GLY A 75 -13.52 -11.68 13.59
C GLY A 75 -13.51 -13.01 12.83
N LEU A 76 -12.72 -13.09 11.77
CA LEU A 76 -12.48 -14.29 10.96
C LEU A 76 -11.17 -14.97 11.38
N HIS A 77 -10.92 -16.17 10.85
CA HIS A 77 -9.68 -16.90 11.05
C HIS A 77 -8.85 -16.91 9.77
N SER A 78 -7.53 -16.76 9.91
CA SER A 78 -6.57 -16.87 8.81
C SER A 78 -5.82 -18.20 8.89
N VAL A 79 -5.71 -18.89 7.76
CA VAL A 79 -4.84 -20.07 7.61
C VAL A 79 -3.95 -19.87 6.40
N VAL A 80 -2.65 -19.85 6.63
CA VAL A 80 -1.64 -19.71 5.58
C VAL A 80 -0.89 -21.01 5.45
N ASP A 81 -1.04 -21.70 4.31
CA ASP A 81 -0.36 -22.96 4.01
C ASP A 81 0.72 -22.76 2.95
N TRP A 82 1.85 -22.33 3.40
CA TRP A 82 3.08 -22.33 2.61
C TRP A 82 4.26 -22.69 3.54
N LYS A 83 5.03 -23.68 3.09
CA LYS A 83 6.12 -24.24 3.89
C LYS A 83 7.43 -24.07 3.15
N PRO A 84 8.56 -23.99 3.85
CA PRO A 84 9.86 -24.13 3.23
C PRO A 84 9.88 -25.41 2.37
N GLY A 85 10.26 -25.31 1.09
CA GLY A 85 10.22 -26.40 0.11
C GLY A 85 8.98 -26.40 -0.80
N TYR A 86 7.97 -25.59 -0.56
CA TYR A 86 6.89 -25.35 -1.52
C TYR A 86 7.28 -24.36 -2.62
N ILE A 87 8.28 -23.50 -2.35
CA ILE A 87 8.82 -22.50 -3.25
C ILE A 87 10.33 -22.73 -3.33
N ASN A 88 10.82 -23.23 -4.46
CA ASN A 88 12.24 -23.47 -4.70
C ASN A 88 12.91 -22.24 -5.34
N HIS A 89 12.16 -21.49 -6.17
CA HIS A 89 12.62 -20.29 -6.86
C HIS A 89 11.88 -19.08 -6.29
N ARG A 90 12.48 -18.38 -5.31
CA ARG A 90 11.86 -17.21 -4.67
C ARG A 90 12.11 -15.90 -5.44
N TYR A 91 13.26 -15.81 -6.13
CA TYR A 91 13.64 -14.63 -6.90
C TYR A 91 13.17 -14.78 -8.34
N LEU A 92 12.28 -13.90 -8.74
CA LEU A 92 11.56 -13.98 -10.00
C LEU A 92 11.60 -12.65 -10.73
N ILE A 93 11.36 -12.70 -12.03
CA ILE A 93 11.15 -11.52 -12.87
C ILE A 93 9.70 -11.54 -13.34
N GLY A 94 8.95 -10.49 -13.02
CA GLY A 94 7.54 -10.37 -13.37
C GLY A 94 6.90 -9.12 -12.78
N SER A 95 5.57 -9.10 -12.76
CA SER A 95 4.80 -7.97 -12.23
C SER A 95 4.34 -8.23 -10.80
N GLU A 96 5.09 -7.70 -9.83
CA GLU A 96 4.72 -7.65 -8.41
C GLU A 96 3.35 -6.98 -8.21
N GLU A 97 3.11 -5.85 -8.89
CA GLU A 97 1.82 -5.14 -8.85
C GLU A 97 0.66 -6.02 -9.37
N GLY A 98 0.92 -6.82 -10.42
CA GLY A 98 -0.07 -7.76 -10.97
C GLY A 98 -0.47 -8.82 -9.96
N ILE A 99 0.50 -9.45 -9.28
CA ILE A 99 0.25 -10.44 -8.23
C ILE A 99 -0.51 -9.83 -7.07
N SER A 100 -0.05 -8.68 -6.55
CA SER A 100 -0.70 -7.96 -5.45
C SER A 100 -2.14 -7.64 -5.78
N ARG A 101 -2.42 -7.13 -6.98
CA ARG A 101 -3.77 -6.81 -7.46
C ARG A 101 -4.67 -8.03 -7.48
N ILE A 102 -4.17 -9.16 -7.96
CA ILE A 102 -4.91 -10.43 -8.00
C ILE A 102 -5.25 -10.88 -6.58
N LEU A 103 -4.22 -11.07 -5.74
CA LEU A 103 -4.39 -11.66 -4.41
C LEU A 103 -5.20 -10.76 -3.47
N LEU A 104 -4.98 -9.45 -3.47
CA LEU A 104 -5.75 -8.51 -2.64
C LEU A 104 -7.23 -8.48 -3.05
N ASN A 105 -7.57 -8.56 -4.35
CA ASN A 105 -8.96 -8.66 -4.78
C ASN A 105 -9.63 -9.96 -4.31
N LEU A 106 -8.95 -11.09 -4.42
CA LEU A 106 -9.50 -12.38 -4.00
C LEU A 106 -9.63 -12.46 -2.47
N ASN A 107 -8.60 -12.03 -1.73
CA ASN A 107 -8.63 -12.01 -0.28
C ASN A 107 -9.72 -11.06 0.25
N SER A 108 -9.88 -9.88 -0.37
CA SER A 108 -10.97 -8.95 -0.04
C SER A 108 -12.34 -9.59 -0.25
N ASN A 109 -12.54 -10.35 -1.34
CA ASN A 109 -13.79 -11.11 -1.57
C ASN A 109 -13.98 -12.21 -0.52
N ALA A 110 -12.93 -12.98 -0.20
CA ALA A 110 -12.96 -14.04 0.80
C ALA A 110 -13.30 -13.53 2.21
N ILE A 111 -12.89 -12.31 2.54
CA ILE A 111 -13.24 -11.63 3.80
C ILE A 111 -14.67 -11.12 3.75
N LYS A 112 -15.00 -10.39 2.68
CA LYS A 112 -16.28 -9.69 2.52
C LYS A 112 -17.48 -10.62 2.48
N TYR A 113 -17.35 -11.76 1.81
CA TYR A 113 -18.41 -12.73 1.63
C TYR A 113 -18.32 -13.91 2.58
N ASN A 114 -17.49 -13.81 3.61
CA ASN A 114 -17.40 -14.83 4.65
C ASN A 114 -18.56 -14.73 5.66
N LYS A 115 -18.74 -15.81 6.40
CA LYS A 115 -19.66 -15.84 7.53
C LYS A 115 -18.91 -15.55 8.81
N LYS A 116 -19.59 -15.04 9.81
CA LYS A 116 -19.00 -14.71 11.12
C LYS A 116 -18.29 -15.92 11.71
N GLY A 117 -17.02 -15.73 12.11
CA GLY A 117 -16.17 -16.82 12.63
C GLY A 117 -15.71 -17.80 11.55
N GLY A 118 -15.87 -17.46 10.26
CA GLY A 118 -15.37 -18.27 9.17
C GLY A 118 -13.86 -18.16 8.98
N THR A 119 -13.33 -18.86 7.99
CA THR A 119 -11.90 -18.96 7.74
C THR A 119 -11.55 -18.51 6.33
N VAL A 120 -10.40 -17.88 6.17
CA VAL A 120 -9.75 -17.59 4.90
C VAL A 120 -8.45 -18.38 4.82
N TYR A 121 -8.31 -19.19 3.77
CA TYR A 121 -7.11 -20.00 3.50
C TYR A 121 -6.35 -19.39 2.33
N CYS A 122 -5.05 -19.20 2.51
CA CYS A 122 -4.13 -18.78 1.47
C CYS A 122 -3.01 -19.80 1.30
N ARG A 123 -2.76 -20.24 0.06
CA ARG A 123 -1.66 -21.16 -0.26
C ARG A 123 -0.90 -20.67 -1.48
N CYS A 124 0.43 -20.83 -1.44
CA CYS A 124 1.29 -20.68 -2.62
C CYS A 124 2.19 -21.91 -2.75
N LYS A 125 2.30 -22.46 -3.96
CA LYS A 125 3.15 -23.60 -4.25
C LYS A 125 3.73 -23.48 -5.66
N GLU A 126 5.02 -23.77 -5.79
CA GLU A 126 5.66 -23.97 -7.08
C GLU A 126 5.24 -25.34 -7.63
N LEU A 127 4.69 -25.37 -8.83
CA LEU A 127 4.23 -26.60 -9.48
C LEU A 127 5.35 -27.29 -10.25
N ARG A 128 6.12 -26.49 -10.99
CA ARG A 128 7.22 -26.95 -11.85
C ARG A 128 8.12 -25.80 -12.25
N CYS A 129 9.33 -26.12 -12.70
CA CYS A 129 10.25 -25.20 -13.35
C CYS A 129 10.92 -25.92 -14.52
N ASP A 130 11.10 -25.24 -15.66
CA ASP A 130 11.86 -25.77 -16.81
C ASP A 130 13.30 -25.24 -16.88
N GLY A 131 13.73 -24.52 -15.84
CA GLY A 131 15.02 -23.91 -15.72
C GLY A 131 14.99 -22.40 -15.96
N GLU A 132 14.15 -21.90 -16.85
CA GLU A 132 13.99 -20.47 -17.17
C GLU A 132 12.68 -19.89 -16.59
N THR A 133 11.63 -20.70 -16.61
CA THR A 133 10.29 -20.32 -16.14
C THR A 133 9.84 -21.26 -15.04
N ALA A 134 9.35 -20.71 -13.95
CA ALA A 134 8.70 -21.42 -12.86
C ALA A 134 7.20 -21.10 -12.84
N TRP A 135 6.37 -22.12 -12.62
CA TRP A 135 4.90 -21.99 -12.52
C TRP A 135 4.48 -22.12 -11.07
N PHE A 136 3.72 -21.14 -10.61
CA PHE A 136 3.22 -21.08 -9.25
C PHE A 136 1.71 -21.18 -9.21
N GLU A 137 1.21 -22.02 -8.30
CA GLU A 137 -0.20 -22.09 -7.93
C GLU A 137 -0.44 -21.22 -6.70
N PHE A 138 -1.40 -20.30 -6.83
CA PHE A 138 -1.94 -19.52 -5.73
C PHE A 138 -3.38 -19.95 -5.50
N VAL A 139 -3.72 -20.25 -4.25
CA VAL A 139 -5.07 -20.60 -3.85
C VAL A 139 -5.55 -19.61 -2.79
N THR A 140 -6.71 -19.03 -3.00
CA THR A 140 -7.48 -18.32 -1.98
C THR A 140 -8.80 -19.05 -1.81
N GLU A 141 -9.11 -19.47 -0.58
CA GLU A 141 -10.33 -20.21 -0.25
C GLU A 141 -10.98 -19.60 0.98
N ASP A 142 -12.30 -19.55 1.00
CA ASP A 142 -13.10 -19.10 2.12
C ASP A 142 -14.18 -20.11 2.50
N THR A 143 -14.65 -20.02 3.74
CA THR A 143 -15.78 -20.80 4.26
C THR A 143 -17.08 -20.00 4.25
N GLY A 144 -17.21 -19.06 3.35
CA GLY A 144 -18.28 -18.07 3.30
C GLY A 144 -19.62 -18.59 2.78
N ILE A 145 -20.39 -17.66 2.22
CA ILE A 145 -21.72 -17.94 1.70
C ILE A 145 -21.73 -18.74 0.41
N GLY A 146 -20.59 -18.76 -0.31
CA GLY A 146 -20.50 -19.38 -1.65
C GLY A 146 -21.29 -18.62 -2.71
N MET A 147 -21.40 -19.20 -3.91
CA MET A 147 -22.08 -18.65 -5.08
C MET A 147 -23.03 -19.67 -5.68
N GLU A 148 -24.14 -19.19 -6.25
CA GLU A 148 -25.06 -20.01 -7.05
C GLU A 148 -24.40 -20.43 -8.38
N GLU A 149 -24.72 -21.62 -8.87
CA GLU A 149 -24.14 -22.14 -10.13
C GLU A 149 -24.42 -21.22 -11.34
N GLU A 150 -25.60 -20.60 -11.38
CA GLU A 150 -25.95 -19.64 -12.42
C GLU A 150 -25.07 -18.38 -12.35
N PHE A 151 -24.85 -17.84 -11.14
CA PHE A 151 -23.97 -16.69 -10.93
C PHE A 151 -22.51 -17.03 -11.26
N LEU A 152 -22.05 -18.22 -10.88
CA LEU A 152 -20.67 -18.67 -11.10
C LEU A 152 -20.27 -18.63 -12.58
N ARG A 153 -21.22 -18.92 -13.50
CA ARG A 153 -20.99 -18.86 -14.96
C ARG A 153 -20.65 -17.45 -15.46
N HIS A 154 -21.15 -16.42 -14.77
CA HIS A 154 -21.00 -15.00 -15.13
C HIS A 154 -20.16 -14.21 -14.13
N ALA A 155 -19.59 -14.84 -13.10
CA ALA A 155 -18.89 -14.18 -11.99
C ALA A 155 -17.69 -13.31 -12.42
N PHE A 156 -17.10 -13.58 -13.58
CA PHE A 156 -16.01 -12.82 -14.17
C PHE A 156 -16.44 -11.74 -15.17
N GLU A 157 -17.74 -11.60 -15.45
CA GLU A 157 -18.27 -10.54 -16.32
C GLU A 157 -18.31 -9.20 -15.58
N PRO A 158 -18.07 -8.09 -16.27
CA PRO A 158 -18.11 -6.77 -15.65
C PRO A 158 -19.49 -6.45 -15.06
N TYR A 159 -19.49 -5.78 -13.91
CA TYR A 159 -20.71 -5.30 -13.23
C TYR A 159 -21.67 -6.40 -12.75
N THR A 160 -21.22 -7.64 -12.72
CA THR A 160 -22.05 -8.76 -12.28
C THR A 160 -22.02 -8.84 -10.74
N GLN A 161 -23.22 -8.88 -10.13
CA GLN A 161 -23.44 -9.05 -8.70
C GLN A 161 -24.58 -10.00 -8.44
N GLU A 162 -24.47 -10.83 -7.42
CA GLU A 162 -25.54 -11.75 -7.02
C GLU A 162 -26.70 -10.99 -6.36
N GLN A 163 -27.90 -11.06 -6.93
CA GLN A 163 -29.06 -10.24 -6.52
C GLN A 163 -29.61 -10.59 -5.12
N HIS A 164 -29.33 -11.77 -4.61
CA HIS A 164 -29.84 -12.26 -3.33
C HIS A 164 -29.04 -11.83 -2.10
N ILE A 165 -27.88 -11.17 -2.29
CA ILE A 165 -27.12 -10.59 -1.19
C ILE A 165 -27.75 -9.24 -0.85
N SER A 166 -28.99 -9.29 -0.37
CA SER A 166 -29.79 -8.11 -0.06
C SER A 166 -29.41 -7.45 1.25
N LEU A 167 -29.34 -6.14 1.16
CA LEU A 167 -29.87 -5.13 2.08
C LEU A 167 -29.01 -4.61 3.21
N ASN A 168 -27.88 -5.15 3.60
CA ASN A 168 -27.05 -4.48 4.61
C ASN A 168 -25.58 -4.45 4.22
N SER A 169 -25.18 -3.38 3.49
CA SER A 169 -23.80 -2.84 3.46
C SER A 169 -22.70 -3.57 2.70
N ILE A 170 -22.96 -4.55 1.82
CA ILE A 170 -21.89 -5.15 1.01
C ILE A 170 -21.86 -4.48 -0.37
N ASN A 171 -21.34 -3.26 -0.45
CA ASN A 171 -21.19 -2.52 -1.70
C ASN A 171 -19.93 -2.96 -2.45
N GLY A 172 -20.09 -3.59 -3.60
CA GLY A 172 -19.03 -3.82 -4.59
C GLY A 172 -19.50 -3.29 -5.94
N VAL A 173 -18.58 -3.05 -6.87
CA VAL A 173 -18.91 -2.56 -8.23
C VAL A 173 -19.11 -3.73 -9.21
N GLY A 174 -18.77 -4.96 -8.80
CA GLY A 174 -18.76 -6.12 -9.68
C GLY A 174 -17.61 -6.11 -10.69
N LEU A 175 -16.53 -5.40 -10.41
CA LEU A 175 -15.35 -5.31 -11.29
C LEU A 175 -14.14 -6.12 -10.78
N GLY A 176 -14.10 -6.49 -9.51
CA GLY A 176 -12.95 -7.15 -8.90
C GLY A 176 -12.53 -8.45 -9.60
N LEU A 177 -13.46 -9.37 -9.82
CA LEU A 177 -13.17 -10.63 -10.50
C LEU A 177 -12.85 -10.45 -12.00
N THR A 178 -13.46 -9.48 -12.66
CA THR A 178 -13.11 -9.12 -14.05
C THR A 178 -11.68 -8.64 -14.14
N ILE A 179 -11.26 -7.77 -13.22
CA ILE A 179 -9.88 -7.28 -13.12
C ILE A 179 -8.91 -8.45 -12.87
N VAL A 180 -9.25 -9.35 -11.95
CA VAL A 180 -8.45 -10.55 -11.67
C VAL A 180 -8.26 -11.38 -12.95
N LYS A 181 -9.36 -11.75 -13.64
CA LYS A 181 -9.30 -12.57 -14.86
C LYS A 181 -8.45 -11.92 -15.95
N LYS A 182 -8.63 -10.62 -16.19
CA LYS A 182 -7.83 -9.87 -17.17
C LYS A 182 -6.35 -9.80 -16.78
N THR A 183 -6.04 -9.52 -15.51
CA THR A 183 -4.65 -9.45 -15.02
C THR A 183 -3.97 -10.81 -15.14
N VAL A 184 -4.63 -11.91 -14.73
CA VAL A 184 -4.13 -13.28 -14.89
C VAL A 184 -3.84 -13.60 -16.35
N ALA A 185 -4.74 -13.25 -17.27
CA ALA A 185 -4.54 -13.45 -18.70
C ALA A 185 -3.35 -12.66 -19.26
N LEU A 186 -3.18 -11.39 -18.85
CA LEU A 186 -2.03 -10.55 -19.24
C LEU A 186 -0.71 -11.12 -18.71
N MET A 187 -0.73 -11.79 -17.56
CA MET A 187 0.43 -12.49 -16.99
C MET A 187 0.67 -13.88 -17.59
N GLY A 188 -0.09 -14.28 -18.61
CA GLY A 188 0.04 -15.59 -19.24
C GLY A 188 -0.43 -16.77 -18.39
N GLY A 189 -1.23 -16.52 -17.37
CA GLY A 189 -1.71 -17.52 -16.42
C GLY A 189 -3.13 -18.01 -16.69
N THR A 190 -3.62 -18.81 -15.75
CA THR A 190 -4.98 -19.35 -15.73
C THR A 190 -5.63 -19.16 -14.37
N ILE A 191 -6.95 -19.01 -14.34
CA ILE A 191 -7.76 -18.95 -13.12
C ILE A 191 -8.92 -19.92 -13.21
N GLN A 192 -9.16 -20.64 -12.11
CA GLN A 192 -10.33 -21.49 -11.91
C GLN A 192 -11.04 -21.07 -10.62
N VAL A 193 -12.35 -21.29 -10.57
CA VAL A 193 -13.18 -21.01 -9.40
C VAL A 193 -14.11 -22.20 -9.15
N GLU A 194 -14.15 -22.61 -7.90
CA GLU A 194 -15.07 -23.62 -7.38
C GLU A 194 -15.84 -22.97 -6.23
N SER A 195 -17.16 -23.05 -6.25
CA SER A 195 -18.00 -22.47 -5.22
C SER A 195 -19.27 -23.27 -5.05
N LYS A 196 -19.74 -23.33 -3.79
CA LYS A 196 -21.02 -23.94 -3.45
C LYS A 196 -21.67 -23.17 -2.32
N ILE A 197 -22.97 -22.95 -2.44
CA ILE A 197 -23.76 -22.22 -1.45
C ILE A 197 -23.53 -22.80 -0.06
N ASN A 198 -23.25 -21.93 0.91
CA ASN A 198 -22.95 -22.21 2.31
C ASN A 198 -21.69 -23.06 2.60
N GLU A 199 -20.95 -23.45 1.58
CA GLU A 199 -19.66 -24.15 1.75
C GLU A 199 -18.46 -23.22 1.56
N GLY A 200 -18.62 -22.14 0.76
CA GLY A 200 -17.59 -21.14 0.48
C GLY A 200 -17.13 -21.13 -0.96
N THR A 201 -16.01 -20.47 -1.20
CA THR A 201 -15.44 -20.30 -2.55
C THR A 201 -13.96 -20.57 -2.54
N ARG A 202 -13.46 -21.26 -3.57
CA ARG A 202 -12.05 -21.52 -3.82
C ARG A 202 -11.65 -20.95 -5.18
N TYR A 203 -10.65 -20.11 -5.21
CA TYR A 203 -9.98 -19.63 -6.41
C TYR A 203 -8.61 -20.30 -6.52
N THR A 204 -8.31 -20.86 -7.69
CA THR A 204 -6.99 -21.43 -8.01
C THR A 204 -6.42 -20.71 -9.22
N ILE A 205 -5.25 -20.12 -9.06
CA ILE A 205 -4.56 -19.36 -10.09
C ILE A 205 -3.20 -20.01 -10.34
N VAL A 206 -2.84 -20.15 -11.62
CA VAL A 206 -1.51 -20.56 -12.01
C VAL A 206 -0.86 -19.47 -12.83
N LEU A 207 0.31 -19.00 -12.39
CA LEU A 207 1.08 -17.94 -13.07
C LEU A 207 2.49 -18.43 -13.40
N PRO A 208 2.99 -18.16 -14.62
CA PRO A 208 4.40 -18.37 -14.98
C PRO A 208 5.21 -17.13 -14.62
N PHE A 209 6.44 -17.32 -14.15
CA PHE A 209 7.44 -16.28 -13.92
C PHE A 209 8.79 -16.72 -14.43
N LYS A 210 9.56 -15.81 -14.98
CA LYS A 210 10.97 -16.06 -15.29
C LYS A 210 11.76 -16.16 -13.98
N VAL A 211 12.64 -17.12 -13.89
CA VAL A 211 13.54 -17.25 -12.73
C VAL A 211 14.64 -16.21 -12.84
N ASP A 212 14.86 -15.44 -11.78
CA ASP A 212 16.03 -14.58 -11.69
C ASP A 212 17.25 -15.39 -11.23
N HIS A 213 18.11 -15.71 -12.18
CA HIS A 213 19.35 -16.46 -11.91
C HIS A 213 20.49 -15.63 -11.33
N HIS A 214 20.33 -14.30 -11.36
CA HIS A 214 21.29 -13.36 -10.82
C HIS A 214 20.59 -12.32 -9.94
N PRO A 215 19.83 -12.80 -8.92
CA PRO A 215 19.16 -11.87 -8.05
C PRO A 215 20.22 -10.92 -7.47
N LYS A 216 19.99 -9.63 -7.60
CA LYS A 216 20.66 -8.70 -6.72
C LYS A 216 20.12 -8.98 -5.33
N ILE A 217 20.69 -9.99 -4.69
CA ILE A 217 20.55 -10.16 -3.26
C ILE A 217 21.26 -8.91 -2.74
N ASP A 218 20.51 -7.92 -2.31
CA ASP A 218 21.05 -7.02 -1.32
C ASP A 218 21.43 -7.94 -0.18
N ASP A 219 22.73 -8.30 -0.13
CA ASP A 219 23.37 -9.05 0.94
C ASP A 219 23.44 -8.15 2.20
N ASP A 220 22.37 -7.46 2.42
CA ASP A 220 22.07 -6.92 3.72
C ASP A 220 21.11 -7.96 4.34
N PRO A 221 21.57 -8.78 5.30
CA PRO A 221 20.62 -9.31 6.24
C PRO A 221 19.83 -8.09 6.64
N LYS A 222 18.50 -8.08 6.42
CA LYS A 222 17.62 -7.03 6.96
C LYS A 222 17.96 -7.01 8.46
N GLU A 223 19.13 -6.43 8.81
CA GLU A 223 19.33 -5.87 10.11
C GLU A 223 18.08 -5.04 10.26
N HIS A 224 17.29 -5.35 11.24
CA HIS A 224 16.31 -4.43 11.77
C HIS A 224 17.13 -3.22 12.22
N LEU A 225 17.48 -2.36 11.25
CA LEU A 225 18.11 -1.07 11.51
C LEU A 225 17.09 -0.33 12.34
N SER A 226 17.26 -0.46 13.65
CA SER A 226 16.42 0.23 14.61
C SER A 226 16.59 1.72 14.35
N LEU A 227 15.51 2.37 13.95
CA LEU A 227 15.44 3.82 13.80
C LEU A 227 15.25 4.51 15.15
N LYS A 228 15.23 3.72 16.22
CA LYS A 228 15.06 4.16 17.60
C LYS A 228 16.03 5.25 17.99
N GLY A 229 15.48 6.34 18.49
CA GLY A 229 16.24 7.50 18.95
C GLY A 229 16.78 8.40 17.82
N LYS A 230 16.46 8.12 16.55
CA LYS A 230 16.68 9.05 15.45
C LYS A 230 15.73 10.24 15.57
N LYS A 231 16.16 11.41 15.09
CA LYS A 231 15.44 12.67 15.22
C LYS A 231 15.06 13.22 13.86
N ALA A 232 13.77 13.34 13.61
CA ALA A 232 13.21 13.90 12.39
C ALA A 232 12.62 15.29 12.63
N LEU A 233 12.93 16.26 11.76
CA LEU A 233 12.20 17.52 11.66
C LEU A 233 11.15 17.38 10.57
N LEU A 234 9.87 17.48 10.93
CA LEU A 234 8.72 17.35 10.05
C LEU A 234 8.08 18.72 9.83
N ALA A 235 8.15 19.24 8.60
CA ALA A 235 7.52 20.50 8.19
C ALA A 235 6.27 20.21 7.34
N GLU A 236 5.10 20.61 7.84
CA GLU A 236 3.79 20.36 7.22
C GLU A 236 2.80 21.43 7.74
N ASP A 237 2.03 22.06 6.87
CA ASP A 237 1.08 23.09 7.26
C ASP A 237 -0.32 22.56 7.60
N ASN A 238 -0.64 21.38 7.14
CA ASN A 238 -1.91 20.72 7.42
C ASN A 238 -1.81 19.85 8.68
N ASN A 239 -2.54 20.23 9.73
CA ASN A 239 -2.51 19.52 11.02
C ASN A 239 -2.83 18.03 10.92
N LEU A 240 -3.76 17.62 10.05
CA LEU A 240 -4.12 16.21 9.89
C LEU A 240 -2.98 15.41 9.23
N ASN A 241 -2.36 15.98 8.18
CA ASN A 241 -1.20 15.36 7.54
C ASN A 241 -0.01 15.29 8.49
N MET A 242 0.20 16.35 9.27
CA MET A 242 1.21 16.41 10.33
C MET A 242 1.03 15.27 11.34
N GLU A 243 -0.20 15.10 11.85
CA GLU A 243 -0.50 14.04 12.82
C GLU A 243 -0.28 12.65 12.23
N ILE A 244 -0.70 12.42 10.99
CA ILE A 244 -0.53 11.13 10.29
C ILE A 244 0.96 10.82 10.11
N ALA A 245 1.73 11.75 9.55
CA ALA A 245 3.16 11.57 9.31
C ALA A 245 3.93 11.38 10.62
N ARG A 246 3.61 12.19 11.64
CA ARG A 246 4.18 12.06 12.97
C ARG A 246 3.90 10.68 13.57
N PHE A 247 2.63 10.22 13.53
CA PHE A 247 2.25 8.90 14.04
C PHE A 247 3.04 7.78 13.37
N GLN A 248 3.17 7.80 12.03
CA GLN A 248 3.94 6.80 11.29
C GLN A 248 5.41 6.77 11.68
N LEU A 249 6.04 7.95 11.87
CA LEU A 249 7.44 8.05 12.29
C LEU A 249 7.65 7.58 13.75
N GLU A 250 6.73 7.93 14.65
CA GLU A 250 6.77 7.51 16.05
C GLU A 250 6.58 5.99 16.22
N GLN A 251 5.86 5.32 15.31
CA GLN A 251 5.77 3.84 15.29
C GLN A 251 7.14 3.18 15.02
N GLU A 252 8.01 3.85 14.28
CA GLU A 252 9.40 3.42 14.04
C GLU A 252 10.36 3.89 15.15
N GLU A 253 9.84 4.34 16.31
CA GLU A 253 10.59 4.85 17.46
C GLU A 253 11.48 6.07 17.13
N ILE A 254 11.10 6.89 16.12
CA ILE A 254 11.74 8.14 15.75
C ILE A 254 11.18 9.27 16.60
N GLU A 255 12.05 10.13 17.14
CA GLU A 255 11.67 11.36 17.83
C GLU A 255 11.34 12.45 16.80
N VAL A 256 10.09 12.96 16.80
CA VAL A 256 9.59 13.88 15.77
C VAL A 256 9.44 15.29 16.33
N PHE A 257 10.07 16.25 15.65
CA PHE A 257 9.95 17.68 15.89
C PHE A 257 9.15 18.30 14.74
N THR A 258 8.13 19.07 15.03
CA THR A 258 7.19 19.57 14.03
C THR A 258 7.34 21.07 13.80
N ALA A 259 7.22 21.48 12.53
CA ALA A 259 7.16 22.87 12.08
C ALA A 259 5.92 23.06 11.18
N SER A 260 5.19 24.14 11.35
CA SER A 260 3.93 24.42 10.61
C SER A 260 4.13 25.13 9.28
N ASN A 261 5.36 25.49 8.93
CA ASN A 261 5.75 26.11 7.66
C ASN A 261 7.28 26.05 7.46
N GLY A 262 7.73 26.37 6.25
CA GLY A 262 9.15 26.33 5.92
C GLY A 262 10.02 27.31 6.72
N LYS A 263 9.49 28.46 7.12
CA LYS A 263 10.23 29.43 7.92
C LYS A 263 10.53 28.87 9.32
N GLU A 264 9.53 28.32 9.97
CA GLU A 264 9.69 27.67 11.29
C GLU A 264 10.68 26.50 11.22
N ALA A 265 10.63 25.67 10.16
CA ALA A 265 11.58 24.60 9.95
C ALA A 265 13.03 25.11 9.83
N VAL A 266 13.25 26.21 9.08
CA VAL A 266 14.55 26.86 8.94
C VAL A 266 15.05 27.38 10.30
N GLU A 267 14.20 28.08 11.05
CA GLU A 267 14.54 28.64 12.38
C GLU A 267 14.86 27.53 13.39
N MET A 268 14.08 26.44 13.40
CA MET A 268 14.34 25.29 14.27
C MET A 268 15.65 24.60 13.93
N PHE A 269 15.92 24.42 12.63
CA PHE A 269 17.20 23.83 12.19
C PHE A 269 18.37 24.72 12.54
N GLU A 270 18.27 26.05 12.33
CA GLU A 270 19.31 27.03 12.66
C GLU A 270 19.63 27.09 14.16
N ALA A 271 18.59 27.06 15.00
CA ALA A 271 18.71 27.10 16.46
C ALA A 271 19.23 25.77 17.06
N SER A 272 19.17 24.67 16.34
CA SER A 272 19.64 23.37 16.81
C SER A 272 21.16 23.25 16.76
N GLN A 273 21.73 22.37 17.58
CA GLN A 273 23.14 22.00 17.46
C GLN A 273 23.39 21.22 16.15
N PRO A 274 24.56 21.38 15.50
CA PRO A 274 24.91 20.58 14.34
C PRO A 274 24.81 19.08 14.62
N GLY A 275 24.07 18.34 13.79
CA GLY A 275 23.82 16.92 13.95
C GLY A 275 22.72 16.56 14.94
N PHE A 276 21.93 17.53 15.41
CA PHE A 276 20.78 17.28 16.28
C PHE A 276 19.67 16.53 15.54
N TYR A 277 19.33 16.94 14.31
CA TYR A 277 18.41 16.23 13.44
C TYR A 277 19.16 15.25 12.54
N ASP A 278 18.59 14.06 12.35
CA ASP A 278 19.11 13.04 11.44
C ASP A 278 18.51 13.17 10.04
N ILE A 279 17.29 13.69 9.91
CA ILE A 279 16.56 13.86 8.66
C ILE A 279 15.54 15.00 8.77
N ILE A 280 15.20 15.61 7.63
CA ILE A 280 14.10 16.57 7.49
C ILE A 280 13.09 16.05 6.48
N LEU A 281 11.82 16.01 6.86
CA LEU A 281 10.68 15.78 5.99
C LEU A 281 10.04 17.15 5.71
N MET A 282 9.97 17.54 4.45
CA MET A 282 9.61 18.89 4.03
C MET A 282 8.45 18.90 3.06
N ASP A 283 7.29 19.37 3.47
CA ASP A 283 6.23 19.67 2.51
C ASP A 283 6.68 20.77 1.55
N ILE A 284 6.41 20.57 0.25
CA ILE A 284 6.75 21.57 -0.77
C ILE A 284 5.79 22.77 -0.71
N MET A 285 4.51 22.52 -0.51
CA MET A 285 3.47 23.54 -0.61
C MET A 285 3.03 24.01 0.79
N MET A 286 3.70 25.00 1.33
CA MET A 286 3.39 25.59 2.63
C MET A 286 3.23 27.11 2.54
N PRO A 287 2.39 27.73 3.40
CA PRO A 287 2.28 29.16 3.52
C PRO A 287 3.54 29.78 4.17
N VAL A 288 3.72 31.08 4.06
CA VAL A 288 4.81 31.89 4.62
C VAL A 288 6.17 31.64 3.93
N MET A 289 6.59 30.38 3.83
CA MET A 289 7.78 29.94 3.12
C MET A 289 7.54 28.51 2.62
N ASP A 290 7.67 28.29 1.32
CA ASP A 290 7.55 26.97 0.72
C ASP A 290 8.76 26.09 1.03
N GLY A 291 8.61 24.77 0.81
CA GLY A 291 9.65 23.79 1.14
C GLY A 291 10.89 23.91 0.27
N LEU A 292 10.78 24.38 -0.98
CA LEU A 292 11.93 24.58 -1.86
C LEU A 292 12.80 25.74 -1.39
N GLU A 293 12.18 26.85 -1.01
CA GLU A 293 12.88 28.00 -0.45
C GLU A 293 13.49 27.66 0.91
N ALA A 294 12.74 26.96 1.77
CA ALA A 294 13.25 26.48 3.06
C ALA A 294 14.50 25.60 2.88
N THR A 295 14.46 24.67 1.94
CA THR A 295 15.59 23.80 1.60
C THR A 295 16.80 24.59 1.13
N ARG A 296 16.62 25.56 0.20
CA ARG A 296 17.74 26.42 -0.26
C ARG A 296 18.37 27.18 0.90
N ARG A 297 17.58 27.72 1.82
CA ARG A 297 18.07 28.41 3.02
C ARG A 297 18.85 27.50 3.93
N ILE A 298 18.34 26.31 4.23
CA ILE A 298 19.04 25.31 5.02
C ILE A 298 20.39 24.98 4.36
N ARG A 299 20.39 24.67 3.05
CA ARG A 299 21.61 24.32 2.29
C ARG A 299 22.65 25.46 2.24
N SER A 300 22.20 26.71 2.32
CA SER A 300 23.10 27.89 2.31
C SER A 300 23.68 28.25 3.68
N MET A 301 23.25 27.61 4.77
CA MET A 301 23.76 27.89 6.10
C MET A 301 25.22 27.49 6.26
N ASN A 302 25.99 28.32 6.94
CA ASN A 302 27.40 28.02 7.27
C ASN A 302 27.51 27.11 8.50
N ARG A 303 27.03 25.84 8.33
CA ARG A 303 27.13 24.81 9.37
C ARG A 303 27.41 23.43 8.75
N ARG A 304 28.08 22.58 9.54
CA ARG A 304 28.66 21.31 9.03
C ARG A 304 27.65 20.36 8.42
N ASP A 305 26.44 20.30 8.98
CA ASP A 305 25.39 19.36 8.59
C ASP A 305 24.42 19.92 7.56
N ALA A 306 24.42 21.23 7.30
CA ALA A 306 23.49 21.85 6.34
C ALA A 306 23.54 21.25 4.92
N MET A 307 24.73 20.85 4.47
CA MET A 307 24.92 20.26 3.15
C MET A 307 24.68 18.74 3.12
N THR A 308 24.70 18.08 4.27
CA THR A 308 24.72 16.61 4.35
C THR A 308 23.48 16.01 4.98
N ILE A 309 22.67 16.79 5.72
CA ILE A 309 21.42 16.29 6.29
C ILE A 309 20.48 15.88 5.17
N PRO A 310 19.91 14.67 5.19
CA PRO A 310 18.89 14.28 4.24
C PRO A 310 17.64 15.17 4.38
N ILE A 311 17.17 15.73 3.27
CA ILE A 311 15.91 16.46 3.20
C ILE A 311 15.03 15.76 2.17
N VAL A 312 13.90 15.23 2.63
CA VAL A 312 12.94 14.48 1.81
C VAL A 312 11.72 15.35 1.56
N ALA A 313 11.39 15.56 0.29
CA ALA A 313 10.19 16.28 -0.11
C ALA A 313 8.92 15.45 0.15
N MET A 314 7.85 16.12 0.56
CA MET A 314 6.50 15.58 0.58
C MET A 314 5.61 16.45 -0.32
N SER A 315 4.87 15.85 -1.29
CA SER A 315 3.98 16.64 -2.14
C SER A 315 2.76 15.85 -2.61
N ALA A 316 1.70 16.57 -3.00
CA ALA A 316 0.49 15.97 -3.56
C ALA A 316 0.70 15.38 -4.97
N ASN A 317 1.71 15.83 -5.71
CA ASN A 317 1.99 15.43 -7.09
C ASN A 317 3.45 15.00 -7.24
N ALA A 318 3.68 13.93 -8.01
CA ALA A 318 5.01 13.44 -8.39
C ALA A 318 5.22 13.57 -9.91
N PHE A 319 4.86 14.71 -10.50
CA PHE A 319 5.23 14.94 -11.89
C PHE A 319 6.74 15.12 -12.00
N GLN A 320 7.29 14.61 -13.08
CA GLN A 320 8.74 14.60 -13.32
C GLN A 320 9.39 15.99 -13.20
N GLU A 321 8.67 17.03 -13.67
CA GLU A 321 9.11 18.42 -13.54
C GLU A 321 9.21 18.91 -12.07
N ASP A 322 8.32 18.44 -11.19
CA ASP A 322 8.33 18.83 -9.78
C ASP A 322 9.43 18.10 -9.01
N VAL A 323 9.71 16.85 -9.38
CA VAL A 323 10.85 16.08 -8.85
C VAL A 323 12.16 16.74 -9.23
N GLU A 324 12.33 17.14 -10.50
CA GLU A 324 13.55 17.83 -10.97
C GLU A 324 13.79 19.16 -10.25
N LYS A 325 12.73 19.98 -10.03
CA LYS A 325 12.82 21.22 -9.27
C LYS A 325 13.20 20.97 -7.80
N SER A 326 12.68 19.91 -7.22
CA SER A 326 12.99 19.51 -5.84
C SER A 326 14.46 19.14 -5.69
N LEU A 327 14.96 18.28 -6.56
CA LEU A 327 16.37 17.89 -6.59
C LEU A 327 17.31 19.08 -6.84
N ALA A 328 16.93 20.00 -7.75
CA ALA A 328 17.68 21.23 -8.03
C ALA A 328 17.72 22.18 -6.84
N ALA A 329 16.70 22.16 -5.96
CA ALA A 329 16.68 22.92 -4.72
C ALA A 329 17.56 22.32 -3.60
N GLY A 330 18.04 21.08 -3.77
CA GLY A 330 18.90 20.38 -2.83
C GLY A 330 18.18 19.35 -1.94
N LEU A 331 16.94 18.96 -2.29
CA LEU A 331 16.27 17.81 -1.68
C LEU A 331 16.90 16.49 -2.15
N ASN A 332 16.84 15.47 -1.33
CA ASN A 332 17.49 14.18 -1.58
C ASN A 332 16.54 13.15 -2.17
N GLU A 333 15.24 13.26 -1.86
CA GLU A 333 14.20 12.32 -2.28
C GLU A 333 12.84 13.01 -2.31
N HIS A 334 11.84 12.35 -2.93
CA HIS A 334 10.50 12.87 -3.08
C HIS A 334 9.46 11.81 -2.75
N LEU A 335 8.64 12.06 -1.75
CA LEU A 335 7.50 11.23 -1.36
C LEU A 335 6.18 11.88 -1.78
N THR A 336 5.27 11.07 -2.28
CA THR A 336 3.91 11.51 -2.64
C THR A 336 2.97 11.44 -1.44
N LYS A 337 2.08 12.42 -1.33
CA LYS A 337 0.96 12.41 -0.39
C LYS A 337 -0.27 11.74 -1.04
N PRO A 338 -1.07 10.95 -0.31
CA PRO A 338 -0.88 10.59 1.10
C PRO A 338 0.37 9.73 1.29
N LEU A 339 1.07 9.95 2.41
CA LEU A 339 2.29 9.20 2.71
C LEU A 339 1.97 7.71 2.84
N ASP A 340 2.60 6.93 2.00
CA ASP A 340 2.58 5.48 2.09
C ASP A 340 3.56 5.05 3.19
N GLU A 341 3.07 4.30 4.18
CA GLU A 341 3.84 3.88 5.36
C GLU A 341 5.12 3.12 4.97
N LYS A 342 5.00 2.20 4.00
CA LYS A 342 6.13 1.39 3.52
C LYS A 342 7.20 2.26 2.88
N LYS A 343 6.80 3.15 1.95
CA LYS A 343 7.74 4.06 1.28
C LYS A 343 8.42 5.01 2.26
N LEU A 344 7.68 5.49 3.26
CA LEU A 344 8.24 6.32 4.31
C LEU A 344 9.29 5.56 5.10
N THR A 345 8.97 4.35 5.58
CA THR A 345 9.90 3.49 6.33
C THR A 345 11.14 3.11 5.50
N GLU A 346 10.97 2.75 4.23
CA GLU A 346 12.10 2.47 3.32
C GLU A 346 13.00 3.69 3.14
N THR A 347 12.41 4.87 2.95
CA THR A 347 13.15 6.12 2.83
C THR A 347 13.90 6.45 4.12
N MET A 348 13.27 6.26 5.29
CA MET A 348 13.93 6.44 6.59
C MET A 348 15.12 5.49 6.72
N LYS A 349 14.95 4.21 6.43
CA LYS A 349 16.04 3.20 6.47
C LYS A 349 17.18 3.54 5.52
N LYS A 350 16.87 3.97 4.31
CA LYS A 350 17.86 4.39 3.30
C LYS A 350 18.76 5.51 3.78
N TYR A 351 18.19 6.54 4.43
CA TYR A 351 18.96 7.73 4.83
C TYR A 351 19.49 7.67 6.25
N LEU A 352 18.89 6.91 7.15
CA LEU A 352 19.26 6.82 8.56
C LEU A 352 20.05 5.54 8.88
N GLY A 353 19.92 4.49 8.05
CA GLY A 353 20.52 3.18 8.27
C GLY A 353 22.06 3.16 8.07
N ASN A 354 22.65 4.05 7.29
CA ASN A 354 24.07 4.00 6.88
C ASN A 354 25.02 4.95 7.65
N LYS A 355 24.68 5.40 8.84
CA LYS A 355 25.63 6.14 9.68
C LYS A 355 26.13 5.29 10.85
N MET A 356 27.00 4.30 10.59
CA MET A 356 28.01 3.98 11.59
C MET A 356 28.99 5.16 11.67
N ARG A 357 29.03 5.78 12.84
CA ARG A 357 30.10 6.70 13.23
C ARG A 357 31.38 5.94 13.55
#